data_0523138f990937cfcd89159fba8c22cb
#
_entry.id   0523138f990937cfcd89159fba8c22cb
#
_cell.length_a   1.000
_cell.length_b   1.000
_cell.length_c   1.000
_cell.angle_alpha   90.00
_cell.angle_beta   90.00
_cell.angle_gamma   90.00
#
_symmetry.space_group_name_H-M   'P 1'
#
loop_
_entity.id
_entity.type
_entity.pdbx_description
1 polymer ?
#
loop_
_entity_poly.entity_id
_entity_poly.type
_entity_poly.pdbx_seq_one_letter_code
_entity_poly.pdbx_strand_id
1 'polypeptide(L)'
;IRLSVNTGFELHLIKPLGFSVDDKSLKRAGMDYIKRTTFKVWKTLDECLNNISPKSIYSVTTKGKICYSDLDYYKGDAFIFGPESRGLSEKIREKYTSIYMPMRSEGRSLNLANAVSVITYEVWRQLEFI
;
A
#
# COMPACT_ATOMS: atom_id res chain seq x y z
N ILE A 1 -3.26 1.63 -9.39
CA ILE A 1 -3.56 0.60 -10.41
C ILE A 1 -2.39 0.46 -11.38
N ARG A 2 -1.96 1.53 -12.04
CA ARG A 2 -0.86 1.47 -13.01
C ARG A 2 0.42 0.86 -12.42
N LEU A 3 0.76 1.26 -11.20
CA LEU A 3 1.94 0.76 -10.48
C LEU A 3 1.88 -0.76 -10.29
N SER A 4 0.72 -1.30 -9.90
CA SER A 4 0.57 -2.74 -9.67
C SER A 4 0.75 -3.54 -10.96
N VAL A 5 0.27 -3.01 -12.08
CA VAL A 5 0.50 -3.65 -13.38
C VAL A 5 1.98 -3.69 -13.73
N ASN A 6 2.67 -2.55 -13.53
CA ASN A 6 4.07 -2.42 -13.94
C ASN A 6 5.03 -3.22 -13.06
N THR A 7 4.65 -3.50 -11.83
CA THR A 7 5.52 -4.17 -10.85
C THR A 7 5.09 -5.59 -10.52
N GLY A 8 3.86 -5.96 -10.86
CA GLY A 8 3.30 -7.26 -10.50
C GLY A 8 2.81 -7.37 -9.06
N PHE A 9 2.84 -6.28 -8.31
CA PHE A 9 2.32 -6.26 -6.94
C PHE A 9 0.79 -6.28 -6.96
N GLU A 10 0.19 -7.04 -6.05
CA GLU A 10 -1.26 -7.09 -5.93
C GLU A 10 -1.79 -5.85 -5.21
N LEU A 11 -2.86 -5.29 -5.74
CA LEU A 11 -3.53 -4.14 -5.13
C LEU A 11 -4.83 -4.58 -4.48
N HIS A 12 -4.98 -4.24 -3.20
CA HIS A 12 -6.18 -4.50 -2.43
C HIS A 12 -6.73 -3.19 -1.89
N LEU A 13 -8.00 -2.91 -2.15
CA LEU A 13 -8.67 -1.71 -1.70
C LEU A 13 -9.65 -2.06 -0.60
N ILE A 14 -9.60 -1.31 0.50
CA ILE A 14 -10.45 -1.53 1.67
C ILE A 14 -11.48 -0.41 1.78
N LYS A 15 -12.75 -0.77 1.89
CA LYS A 15 -13.83 0.22 2.06
C LYS A 15 -13.75 0.91 3.43
N PRO A 16 -14.20 2.14 3.56
CA PRO A 16 -14.79 2.98 2.52
C PRO A 16 -13.74 3.55 1.59
N LEU A 17 -14.04 3.60 0.29
CA LEU A 17 -13.13 4.15 -0.70
C LEU A 17 -13.36 5.66 -0.83
N GLY A 18 -12.27 6.40 -0.98
CA GLY A 18 -12.34 7.84 -1.22
C GLY A 18 -12.61 8.20 -2.68
N PHE A 19 -12.89 7.19 -3.52
CA PHE A 19 -13.15 7.38 -4.95
C PHE A 19 -14.09 6.28 -5.45
N SER A 20 -14.66 6.52 -6.63
CA SER A 20 -15.51 5.52 -7.29
C SER A 20 -14.65 4.56 -8.12
N VAL A 21 -14.99 3.26 -8.07
CA VAL A 21 -14.35 2.24 -8.91
C VAL A 21 -15.26 1.87 -10.09
N ASP A 22 -15.98 2.85 -10.62
CA ASP A 22 -16.78 2.67 -11.84
C ASP A 22 -15.89 2.78 -13.09
N ASP A 23 -16.48 2.43 -14.23
CA ASP A 23 -15.77 2.46 -15.52
C ASP A 23 -15.19 3.84 -15.86
N LYS A 24 -15.86 4.92 -15.44
CA LYS A 24 -15.44 6.28 -15.71
C LYS A 24 -14.20 6.67 -14.91
N SER A 25 -14.16 6.30 -13.64
CA SER A 25 -13.01 6.54 -12.77
C SER A 25 -11.80 5.71 -13.21
N LEU A 26 -12.07 4.49 -13.63
CA LEU A 26 -11.07 3.59 -14.15
C LEU A 26 -10.48 4.10 -15.47
N LYS A 27 -11.30 4.70 -16.33
CA LYS A 27 -10.83 5.36 -17.56
C LYS A 27 -9.83 6.48 -17.30
N ARG A 28 -10.05 7.26 -16.24
CA ARG A 28 -9.14 8.34 -15.86
C ARG A 28 -7.80 7.79 -15.32
N ALA A 29 -7.81 6.61 -14.72
CA ALA A 29 -6.61 5.98 -14.20
C ALA A 29 -5.78 5.25 -15.28
N GLY A 30 -6.25 5.27 -16.54
CA GLY A 30 -5.58 4.62 -17.66
C GLY A 30 -6.14 3.22 -17.91
N MET A 31 -7.24 3.16 -18.61
CA MET A 31 -8.05 1.95 -18.83
C MET A 31 -7.37 0.78 -19.51
N ASP A 32 -6.32 1.03 -20.27
CA ASP A 32 -5.57 -0.05 -20.90
C ASP A 32 -4.94 -0.99 -19.86
N TYR A 33 -4.82 -0.51 -18.63
CA TYR A 33 -4.26 -1.26 -17.52
C TYR A 33 -5.28 -2.12 -16.77
N ILE A 34 -6.56 -1.79 -16.83
CA ILE A 34 -7.62 -2.51 -16.09
C ILE A 34 -7.78 -3.93 -16.60
N LYS A 35 -7.65 -4.12 -17.88
CA LYS A 35 -7.72 -5.45 -18.50
C LYS A 35 -6.55 -6.34 -18.09
N ARG A 36 -5.48 -5.75 -17.55
CA ARG A 36 -4.26 -6.45 -17.16
C ARG A 36 -4.07 -6.55 -15.66
N THR A 37 -4.87 -5.80 -14.89
CA THR A 37 -4.75 -5.77 -13.44
C THR A 37 -6.02 -6.30 -12.81
N THR A 38 -5.86 -7.28 -11.96
CA THR A 38 -6.91 -7.65 -11.03
C THR A 38 -6.60 -6.94 -9.72
N PHE A 39 -7.40 -5.95 -9.37
CA PHE A 39 -7.45 -5.44 -8.02
C PHE A 39 -8.71 -5.97 -7.34
N LYS A 40 -8.65 -6.11 -6.02
CA LYS A 40 -9.80 -6.59 -5.25
C LYS A 40 -10.23 -5.53 -4.26
N VAL A 41 -11.56 -5.44 -4.05
CA VAL A 41 -12.15 -4.52 -3.08
C VAL A 41 -12.73 -5.35 -1.94
N TRP A 42 -12.38 -4.97 -0.70
CA TRP A 42 -12.80 -5.69 0.50
C TRP A 42 -13.62 -4.77 1.41
N LYS A 43 -14.54 -5.35 2.16
CA LYS A 43 -15.35 -4.59 3.12
C LYS A 43 -14.52 -4.16 4.33
N THR A 44 -13.63 -5.02 4.80
CA THR A 44 -12.78 -4.75 5.96
C THR A 44 -11.36 -5.21 5.71
N LEU A 45 -10.42 -4.62 6.45
CA LEU A 45 -9.02 -5.02 6.42
C LEU A 45 -8.85 -6.47 6.89
N ASP A 46 -9.54 -6.86 7.95
CA ASP A 46 -9.43 -8.22 8.49
C ASP A 46 -9.87 -9.27 7.47
N GLU A 47 -10.94 -9.01 6.74
CA GLU A 47 -11.38 -9.90 5.66
C GLU A 47 -10.29 -10.07 4.60
N CYS A 48 -9.69 -8.97 4.19
CA CYS A 48 -8.59 -8.99 3.21
C CYS A 48 -7.41 -9.82 3.73
N LEU A 49 -6.92 -9.52 4.91
CA LEU A 49 -5.75 -10.18 5.48
C LEU A 49 -5.98 -11.68 5.71
N ASN A 50 -7.19 -12.06 6.12
CA ASN A 50 -7.54 -13.47 6.29
C ASN A 50 -7.51 -14.23 4.97
N ASN A 51 -7.85 -13.57 3.87
CA ASN A 51 -7.87 -14.20 2.56
C ASN A 51 -6.51 -14.29 1.89
N ILE A 52 -5.67 -13.25 2.03
CA ILE A 52 -4.35 -13.24 1.38
C ILE A 52 -3.27 -13.92 2.22
N SER A 53 -3.48 -14.07 3.51
CA SER A 53 -2.55 -14.74 4.44
C SER A 53 -1.10 -14.28 4.24
N PRO A 54 -0.79 -12.99 4.47
CA PRO A 54 0.54 -12.47 4.22
C PRO A 54 1.57 -13.06 5.18
N LYS A 55 2.82 -13.13 4.73
CA LYS A 55 3.94 -13.61 5.53
C LYS A 55 4.24 -12.67 6.69
N SER A 56 4.36 -11.39 6.39
CA SER A 56 4.51 -10.32 7.38
C SER A 56 3.66 -9.13 6.96
N ILE A 57 3.24 -8.34 7.95
CA ILE A 57 2.36 -7.19 7.72
C ILE A 57 3.03 -5.94 8.27
N TYR A 58 3.15 -4.93 7.44
CA TYR A 58 3.73 -3.63 7.81
C TYR A 58 2.70 -2.53 7.65
N SER A 59 2.58 -1.66 8.64
CA SER A 59 1.78 -0.45 8.54
C SER A 59 2.69 0.72 8.16
N VAL A 60 2.38 1.38 7.06
CA VAL A 60 3.16 2.52 6.56
C VAL A 60 2.54 3.81 7.06
N THR A 61 3.29 4.56 7.87
CA THR A 61 2.76 5.74 8.56
C THR A 61 3.89 6.72 8.87
N THR A 62 3.57 8.02 8.90
CA THR A 62 4.53 9.04 9.33
C THR A 62 4.95 8.87 10.79
N LYS A 63 4.17 8.12 11.57
CA LYS A 63 4.43 7.79 12.98
C LYS A 63 5.08 6.44 13.16
N GLY A 64 5.64 5.86 12.10
CA GLY A 64 6.30 4.56 12.15
C GLY A 64 7.53 4.55 13.05
N LYS A 65 7.82 3.38 13.59
CA LYS A 65 8.94 3.21 14.53
C LYS A 65 10.25 2.84 13.85
N ILE A 66 10.19 2.21 12.67
CA ILE A 66 11.35 1.72 11.95
C ILE A 66 11.39 2.37 10.58
N CYS A 67 12.56 2.85 10.16
CA CYS A 67 12.74 3.37 8.81
C CYS A 67 12.52 2.24 7.79
N TYR A 68 11.77 2.53 6.74
CA TYR A 68 11.40 1.53 5.74
C TYR A 68 12.62 0.84 5.10
N SER A 69 13.74 1.50 5.03
CA SER A 69 14.96 0.97 4.41
C SER A 69 15.80 0.10 5.36
N ASP A 70 15.41 0.01 6.63
CA ASP A 70 16.17 -0.75 7.63
C ASP A 70 15.66 -2.17 7.84
N LEU A 71 14.72 -2.62 7.03
CA LEU A 71 14.13 -3.95 7.14
C LEU A 71 14.35 -4.76 5.87
N ASP A 72 14.38 -6.07 6.05
CA ASP A 72 14.40 -7.02 4.94
C ASP A 72 12.97 -7.46 4.61
N TYR A 73 12.60 -7.37 3.37
CA TYR A 73 11.27 -7.74 2.90
C TYR A 73 11.32 -8.99 2.05
N TYR A 74 10.22 -9.74 2.06
CA TYR A 74 10.15 -11.02 1.38
C TYR A 74 8.87 -11.11 0.56
N LYS A 75 8.88 -12.00 -0.42
CA LYS A 75 7.68 -12.26 -1.21
C LYS A 75 6.56 -12.75 -0.31
N GLY A 76 5.38 -12.19 -0.45
CA GLY A 76 4.23 -12.48 0.41
C GLY A 76 4.02 -11.50 1.55
N ASP A 77 4.91 -10.53 1.72
CA ASP A 77 4.71 -9.46 2.70
C ASP A 77 3.62 -8.49 2.22
N ALA A 78 2.87 -7.94 3.17
CA ALA A 78 1.81 -6.98 2.90
C ALA A 78 2.12 -5.63 3.54
N PHE A 79 1.71 -4.57 2.87
CA PHE A 79 1.91 -3.19 3.30
C PHE A 79 0.58 -2.47 3.34
N ILE A 80 0.24 -1.90 4.49
CA ILE A 80 -1.03 -1.20 4.72
C ILE A 80 -0.79 0.29 4.71
N PHE A 81 -1.54 1.00 3.87
CA PHE A 81 -1.52 2.46 3.78
C PHE A 81 -2.87 3.00 4.22
N GLY A 82 -2.86 4.10 4.95
CA GLY A 82 -4.07 4.77 5.38
C GLY A 82 -4.64 5.71 4.33
N PRO A 83 -5.85 6.24 4.57
CA PRO A 83 -6.42 7.26 3.71
C PRO A 83 -5.57 8.55 3.76
N GLU A 84 -5.55 9.30 2.66
CA GLU A 84 -4.74 10.51 2.53
C GLU A 84 -5.07 11.55 3.60
N SER A 85 -6.33 11.63 4.00
CA SER A 85 -6.80 12.68 4.90
C SER A 85 -6.40 12.52 6.36
N ARG A 86 -6.20 11.30 6.84
CA ARG A 86 -5.99 11.03 8.28
C ARG A 86 -4.97 9.94 8.59
N GLY A 87 -4.48 9.21 7.60
CA GLY A 87 -3.56 8.10 7.82
C GLY A 87 -4.20 6.91 8.53
N LEU A 88 -3.38 6.01 9.05
CA LEU A 88 -3.82 4.80 9.74
C LEU A 88 -4.21 5.10 11.18
N SER A 89 -5.18 4.34 11.71
CA SER A 89 -5.56 4.43 13.12
C SER A 89 -4.43 3.93 14.02
N GLU A 90 -4.42 4.41 15.26
CA GLU A 90 -3.47 3.97 16.27
C GLU A 90 -3.52 2.46 16.49
N LYS A 91 -4.72 1.88 16.50
CA LYS A 91 -4.92 0.45 16.64
C LYS A 91 -4.19 -0.36 15.58
N ILE A 92 -4.26 0.05 14.32
CA ILE A 92 -3.56 -0.61 13.23
C ILE A 92 -2.05 -0.41 13.35
N ARG A 93 -1.61 0.82 13.65
CA ARG A 93 -0.19 1.12 13.83
C ARG A 93 0.46 0.30 14.93
N GLU A 94 -0.25 0.03 16.02
CA GLU A 94 0.26 -0.76 17.13
C GLU A 94 0.19 -2.26 16.90
N LYS A 95 -0.80 -2.70 16.14
CA LYS A 95 -0.99 -4.13 15.86
C LYS A 95 0.08 -4.72 14.94
N TYR A 96 0.55 -3.93 13.98
CA TYR A 96 1.54 -4.38 12.99
C TYR A 96 2.82 -3.57 13.11
N THR A 97 3.92 -4.14 12.60
CA THR A 97 5.20 -3.42 12.56
C THR A 97 5.03 -2.14 11.75
N SER A 98 5.23 -0.98 12.39
CA SER A 98 5.05 0.31 11.73
C SER A 98 6.37 0.80 11.16
N ILE A 99 6.31 1.24 9.90
CA ILE A 99 7.47 1.75 9.18
C ILE A 99 7.20 3.17 8.67
N TYR A 100 8.25 3.96 8.55
CA TYR A 100 8.13 5.33 8.07
C TYR A 100 9.14 5.62 6.98
N MET A 101 8.83 6.62 6.16
CA MET A 101 9.76 7.20 5.20
C MET A 101 10.31 8.49 5.79
N PRO A 102 11.64 8.67 5.87
CA PRO A 102 12.22 9.90 6.43
C PRO A 102 11.76 11.14 5.68
N MET A 103 11.51 12.22 6.41
CA MET A 103 11.11 13.50 5.85
C MET A 103 11.83 14.64 6.56
N ARG A 104 12.16 15.69 5.82
CA ARG A 104 12.85 16.85 6.38
C ARG A 104 11.91 17.80 7.11
N SER A 105 10.61 17.76 6.78
CA SER A 105 9.61 18.63 7.39
C SER A 105 8.71 17.83 8.31
N GLU A 106 8.64 18.22 9.59
CA GLU A 106 7.75 17.58 10.54
C GLU A 106 6.28 17.85 10.23
N GLY A 107 5.42 16.89 10.55
CA GLY A 107 3.98 17.01 10.43
C GLY A 107 3.43 16.89 9.03
N ARG A 108 4.27 16.64 8.03
CA ARG A 108 3.82 16.44 6.65
C ARG A 108 3.88 14.97 6.25
N SER A 109 3.11 14.61 5.23
CA SER A 109 3.13 13.29 4.64
C SER A 109 3.37 13.41 3.13
N LEU A 110 3.90 12.35 2.54
CA LEU A 110 3.99 12.24 1.09
C LEU A 110 2.60 12.00 0.52
N ASN A 111 2.40 12.37 -0.73
CA ASN A 111 1.24 11.94 -1.50
C ASN A 111 1.15 10.41 -1.43
N LEU A 112 -0.06 9.89 -1.24
CA LEU A 112 -0.28 8.46 -1.05
C LEU A 112 0.30 7.61 -2.20
N ALA A 113 0.04 7.99 -3.43
CA ALA A 113 0.55 7.25 -4.59
C ALA A 113 2.09 7.25 -4.63
N ASN A 114 2.71 8.37 -4.27
CA ASN A 114 4.17 8.45 -4.18
C ASN A 114 4.72 7.55 -3.09
N ALA A 115 4.09 7.55 -1.92
CA ALA A 115 4.48 6.67 -0.81
C ALA A 115 4.39 5.21 -1.20
N VAL A 116 3.30 4.81 -1.83
CA VAL A 116 3.12 3.44 -2.32
C VAL A 116 4.21 3.08 -3.33
N SER A 117 4.56 4.00 -4.23
CA SER A 117 5.61 3.75 -5.23
C SER A 117 6.98 3.55 -4.58
N VAL A 118 7.34 4.37 -3.60
CA VAL A 118 8.62 4.26 -2.90
C VAL A 118 8.75 2.90 -2.22
N ILE A 119 7.73 2.50 -1.46
CA ILE A 119 7.73 1.22 -0.76
C ILE A 119 7.77 0.05 -1.76
N THR A 120 6.94 0.09 -2.78
CA THR A 120 6.86 -0.98 -3.79
C THR A 120 8.20 -1.20 -4.48
N TYR A 121 8.87 -0.14 -4.91
CA TYR A 121 10.15 -0.27 -5.59
C TYR A 121 11.28 -0.68 -4.65
N GLU A 122 11.27 -0.26 -3.38
CA GLU A 122 12.25 -0.74 -2.41
C GLU A 122 12.09 -2.24 -2.17
N VAL A 123 10.87 -2.71 -1.98
CA VAL A 123 10.61 -4.14 -1.79
C VAL A 123 11.01 -4.93 -3.04
N TRP A 124 10.63 -4.44 -4.21
CA TRP A 124 10.95 -5.10 -5.47
C TRP A 124 12.45 -5.14 -5.74
N ARG A 125 13.15 -4.07 -5.38
CA ARG A 125 14.62 -4.04 -5.46
C ARG A 125 15.23 -5.13 -4.58
N GLN A 126 14.75 -5.28 -3.35
CA GLN A 126 15.25 -6.32 -2.44
C GLN A 126 14.96 -7.72 -2.99
N LEU A 127 13.87 -7.90 -3.74
CA LEU A 127 13.55 -9.14 -4.41
C LEU A 127 14.27 -9.30 -5.76
N GLU A 128 15.22 -8.42 -6.06
CA GLU A 128 16.02 -8.44 -7.30
C GLU A 128 15.19 -8.26 -8.57
N PHE A 129 14.06 -7.56 -8.45
CA PHE A 129 13.14 -7.27 -9.56
C PHE A 129 12.58 -8.52 -10.25
N ILE A 130 12.39 -9.57 -9.52
CA ILE A 130 11.86 -10.83 -10.06
C ILE A 130 10.33 -10.85 -10.08
#